data_e2d51657c42d6694a33146ce4c423ca9
#
_entry.id   e2d51657c42d6694a33146ce4c423ca9
#
_cell.length_a   1.000
_cell.length_b   1.000
_cell.length_c   1.000
_cell.angle_alpha   90.00
_cell.angle_beta   90.00
_cell.angle_gamma   90.00
#
_symmetry.space_group_name_H-M   'P 1'
#
loop_
_entity.id
_entity.type
_entity.pdbx_description
1 polymer ?
#
loop_
_entity_poly.entity_id
_entity_poly.type
_entity_poly.pdbx_seq_one_letter_code
_entity_poly.pdbx_strand_id
1 'polypeptide(L)'
;MNWITKIIKAGEKIKSAIHKRATKEDIANSDWTSCCKGPILKKDLEKNLWVCPERECNKHHRINPKQRFDILFGKNNYQIFKTPIPKDDPLDWTDSKSYKDRLKSARKKTGMDCGMMVVSGTINDIKITAVASDFDFLGASMAAAEGEAFLYGIQYAIENKTPFLCVSAGGGMRMMESLISLS
;
A
#
# COMPACT_ATOMS: atom_id res chain seq x y z
N MET A 1 2.46 9.36 -53.35
CA MET A 1 1.94 9.59 -51.97
C MET A 1 2.66 10.80 -51.40
N ASN A 2 1.90 11.93 -51.22
CA ASN A 2 2.45 13.25 -50.92
C ASN A 2 3.06 13.26 -49.49
N TRP A 3 4.19 13.95 -49.30
CA TRP A 3 4.89 14.08 -48.03
C TRP A 3 4.02 14.59 -46.88
N ILE A 4 3.04 15.46 -47.21
CA ILE A 4 2.04 15.97 -46.27
C ILE A 4 1.20 14.85 -45.67
N THR A 5 0.78 13.86 -46.47
CA THR A 5 0.02 12.67 -45.99
C THR A 5 0.85 11.77 -45.05
N LYS A 6 2.16 11.73 -45.23
CA LYS A 6 3.07 11.02 -44.33
C LYS A 6 3.17 11.72 -42.97
N ILE A 7 3.24 13.05 -42.95
CA ILE A 7 3.30 13.84 -41.71
C ILE A 7 1.99 13.73 -40.95
N ILE A 8 0.84 13.81 -41.63
CA ILE A 8 -0.49 13.66 -41.01
C ILE A 8 -0.65 12.28 -40.40
N LYS A 9 -0.29 11.19 -41.13
CA LYS A 9 -0.33 9.81 -40.60
C LYS A 9 0.66 9.59 -39.46
N ALA A 10 1.84 10.20 -39.49
CA ALA A 10 2.78 10.16 -38.36
C ALA A 10 2.23 10.91 -37.15
N GLY A 11 1.60 12.07 -37.33
CA GLY A 11 0.94 12.84 -36.29
C GLY A 11 -0.25 12.10 -35.65
N GLU A 12 -1.05 11.38 -36.44
CA GLU A 12 -2.13 10.54 -35.96
C GLU A 12 -1.64 9.32 -35.17
N LYS A 13 -0.55 8.68 -35.63
CA LYS A 13 0.12 7.60 -34.88
C LYS A 13 0.69 8.09 -33.54
N ILE A 14 1.28 9.28 -33.52
CA ILE A 14 1.80 9.90 -32.30
C ILE A 14 0.63 10.26 -31.37
N LYS A 15 -0.45 10.86 -31.87
CA LYS A 15 -1.67 11.12 -31.08
C LYS A 15 -2.28 9.83 -30.53
N SER A 16 -2.38 8.76 -31.31
CA SER A 16 -2.91 7.47 -30.86
C SER A 16 -2.00 6.77 -29.84
N ALA A 17 -0.68 6.97 -29.93
CA ALA A 17 0.28 6.47 -28.95
C ALA A 17 0.21 7.27 -27.63
N ILE A 18 0.03 8.58 -27.69
CA ILE A 18 -0.15 9.46 -26.52
C ILE A 18 -1.53 9.24 -25.87
N HIS A 19 -2.57 8.88 -26.65
CA HIS A 19 -3.93 8.61 -26.15
C HIS A 19 -4.18 7.15 -25.76
N LYS A 20 -3.22 6.23 -25.88
CA LYS A 20 -3.30 4.96 -25.14
C LYS A 20 -3.32 5.32 -23.67
N ARG A 21 -4.51 5.34 -23.08
CA ARG A 21 -4.66 5.42 -21.62
C ARG A 21 -3.78 4.33 -21.04
N ALA A 22 -2.72 4.74 -20.33
CA ALA A 22 -1.90 3.81 -19.58
C ALA A 22 -2.82 2.92 -18.74
N THR A 23 -2.64 1.63 -18.80
CA THR A 23 -3.42 0.70 -17.97
C THR A 23 -3.12 1.00 -16.51
N LYS A 24 -4.01 0.58 -15.58
CA LYS A 24 -3.74 0.72 -14.15
C LYS A 24 -2.42 0.04 -13.75
N GLU A 25 -2.01 -1.01 -14.46
CA GLU A 25 -0.75 -1.73 -14.26
C GLU A 25 0.45 -0.92 -14.77
N ASP A 26 0.33 -0.25 -15.93
CA ASP A 26 1.39 0.62 -16.47
C ASP A 26 1.66 1.81 -15.54
N ILE A 27 0.62 2.38 -14.91
CA ILE A 27 0.73 3.48 -13.95
C ILE A 27 1.35 2.97 -12.64
N ALA A 28 0.98 1.78 -12.17
CA ALA A 28 1.50 1.20 -10.94
C ALA A 28 3.01 0.92 -11.04
N ASN A 29 3.49 0.49 -12.22
CA ASN A 29 4.88 0.16 -12.49
C ASN A 29 5.72 1.36 -13.00
N SER A 30 5.09 2.50 -13.28
CA SER A 30 5.83 3.68 -13.74
C SER A 30 6.54 4.40 -12.60
N ASP A 31 7.70 4.98 -12.88
CA ASP A 31 8.42 5.87 -11.94
C ASP A 31 7.71 7.22 -11.74
N TRP A 32 6.60 7.43 -12.44
CA TRP A 32 5.83 8.66 -12.41
C TRP A 32 4.47 8.44 -11.74
N THR A 33 3.98 9.47 -11.09
CA THR A 33 2.61 9.55 -10.59
C THR A 33 1.99 10.91 -10.93
N SER A 34 0.66 11.01 -10.87
CA SER A 34 -0.04 12.26 -11.20
C SER A 34 -0.26 13.10 -9.95
N CYS A 35 0.00 14.39 -10.05
CA CYS A 35 -0.29 15.39 -9.02
C CYS A 35 -0.94 16.66 -9.62
N CYS A 36 -0.97 17.77 -8.88
CA CYS A 36 -1.67 19.02 -9.22
C CYS A 36 -1.28 19.63 -10.59
N LYS A 37 0.02 19.66 -10.92
CA LYS A 37 0.55 20.23 -12.18
C LYS A 37 0.93 19.18 -13.23
N GLY A 38 0.46 17.95 -13.07
CA GLY A 38 0.74 16.85 -13.99
C GLY A 38 1.61 15.73 -13.39
N PRO A 39 2.39 15.03 -14.21
CA PRO A 39 3.21 13.91 -13.75
C PRO A 39 4.39 14.39 -12.90
N ILE A 40 4.64 13.70 -11.79
CA ILE A 40 5.78 13.90 -10.90
C ILE A 40 6.52 12.57 -10.71
N LEU A 41 7.85 12.61 -10.62
CA LEU A 41 8.67 11.43 -10.33
C LEU A 41 8.44 10.94 -8.89
N LYS A 42 8.26 9.65 -8.72
CA LYS A 42 8.14 9.02 -7.39
C LYS A 42 9.37 9.28 -6.52
N LYS A 43 10.58 9.32 -7.11
CA LYS A 43 11.83 9.65 -6.42
C LYS A 43 11.83 11.06 -5.82
N ASP A 44 11.20 12.04 -6.48
CA ASP A 44 11.13 13.40 -5.95
C ASP A 44 10.09 13.53 -4.84
N LEU A 45 8.98 12.77 -4.94
CA LEU A 45 8.04 12.63 -3.83
C LEU A 45 8.68 11.94 -2.63
N GLU A 46 9.47 10.89 -2.84
CA GLU A 46 10.17 10.18 -1.76
C GLU A 46 11.12 11.11 -1.00
N LYS A 47 11.91 11.94 -1.71
CA LYS A 47 12.78 12.97 -1.09
C LYS A 47 12.00 13.98 -0.24
N ASN A 48 10.75 14.27 -0.62
CA ASN A 48 9.86 15.20 0.09
C ASN A 48 8.81 14.44 0.95
N LEU A 49 9.18 13.28 1.50
CA LEU A 49 8.35 12.46 2.40
C LEU A 49 6.95 12.16 1.83
N TRP A 50 6.84 11.97 0.52
CA TRP A 50 5.60 11.71 -0.22
C TRP A 50 4.57 12.85 -0.17
N VAL A 51 5.02 14.06 0.14
CA VAL A 51 4.23 15.28 0.03
C VAL A 51 4.58 15.98 -1.28
N CYS A 52 3.60 16.53 -1.98
CA CYS A 52 3.86 17.30 -3.19
C CYS A 52 4.75 18.51 -2.88
N PRO A 53 5.86 18.72 -3.60
CA PRO A 53 6.77 19.83 -3.34
C PRO A 53 6.20 21.20 -3.77
N GLU A 54 5.11 21.22 -4.53
CA GLU A 54 4.47 22.46 -4.95
C GLU A 54 3.75 23.14 -3.77
N ARG A 55 4.17 24.35 -3.44
CA ARG A 55 3.70 25.08 -2.24
C ARG A 55 2.19 25.24 -2.13
N GLU A 56 1.50 25.39 -3.27
CA GLU A 56 0.04 25.58 -3.31
C GLU A 56 -0.73 24.24 -3.25
N CYS A 57 -0.05 23.11 -3.46
CA CYS A 57 -0.68 21.81 -3.52
C CYS A 57 -0.69 21.11 -2.17
N ASN A 58 0.47 20.94 -1.54
CA ASN A 58 0.68 20.23 -0.28
C ASN A 58 -0.03 18.85 -0.20
N LYS A 59 -0.30 18.23 -1.35
CA LYS A 59 -1.00 16.94 -1.40
C LYS A 59 -0.11 15.85 -0.81
N HIS A 60 -0.60 15.18 0.21
CA HIS A 60 -0.02 13.97 0.75
C HIS A 60 -0.39 12.78 -0.14
N HIS A 61 0.61 12.16 -0.76
CA HIS A 61 0.41 10.94 -1.54
C HIS A 61 0.29 9.74 -0.59
N ARG A 62 -0.55 8.78 -0.99
CA ARG A 62 -0.70 7.54 -0.22
C ARG A 62 0.58 6.73 -0.29
N ILE A 63 1.02 6.22 0.84
CA ILE A 63 2.20 5.37 1.01
C ILE A 63 1.81 4.03 1.62
N ASN A 64 2.55 2.98 1.26
CA ASN A 64 2.39 1.67 1.85
C ASN A 64 3.17 1.54 3.18
N PRO A 65 2.96 0.46 3.96
CA PRO A 65 3.64 0.26 5.24
C PRO A 65 5.17 0.29 5.13
N LYS A 66 5.74 -0.33 4.09
CA LYS A 66 7.19 -0.33 3.89
C LYS A 66 7.75 1.08 3.72
N GLN A 67 7.15 1.88 2.85
CA GLN A 67 7.54 3.28 2.65
C GLN A 67 7.42 4.09 3.95
N ARG A 68 6.39 3.83 4.75
CA ARG A 68 6.20 4.48 6.05
C ARG A 68 7.31 4.12 7.03
N PHE A 69 7.68 2.85 7.11
CA PHE A 69 8.76 2.40 7.99
C PHE A 69 10.14 2.83 7.48
N ASP A 70 10.34 2.93 6.16
CA ASP A 70 11.56 3.51 5.57
C ASP A 70 11.74 4.98 5.96
N ILE A 71 10.63 5.75 6.08
CA ILE A 71 10.66 7.13 6.60
C ILE A 71 10.94 7.16 8.10
N LEU A 72 10.32 6.27 8.86
CA LEU A 72 10.35 6.29 10.32
C LEU A 72 11.69 5.80 10.88
N PHE A 73 12.20 4.70 10.37
CA PHE A 73 13.39 4.02 10.90
C PHE A 73 14.63 4.18 10.00
N GLY A 74 14.45 4.64 8.76
CA GLY A 74 15.46 4.56 7.72
C GLY A 74 15.37 3.26 6.90
N LYS A 75 15.82 3.34 5.64
CA LYS A 75 15.76 2.20 4.70
C LYS A 75 16.52 1.00 5.26
N ASN A 76 15.82 -0.15 5.32
CA ASN A 76 16.37 -1.43 5.79
C ASN A 76 16.90 -1.42 7.25
N ASN A 77 16.51 -0.43 8.06
CA ASN A 77 16.95 -0.30 9.46
C ASN A 77 15.87 -0.78 10.44
N TYR A 78 15.07 -1.76 10.05
CA TYR A 78 14.05 -2.40 10.87
C TYR A 78 13.86 -3.86 10.45
N GLN A 79 13.40 -4.67 11.39
CA GLN A 79 13.06 -6.08 11.18
C GLN A 79 11.57 -6.20 10.91
N ILE A 80 11.19 -6.89 9.84
CA ILE A 80 9.79 -7.23 9.52
C ILE A 80 9.50 -8.61 10.14
N PHE A 81 8.37 -8.73 10.82
CA PHE A 81 7.91 -10.00 11.39
C PHE A 81 6.90 -10.69 10.48
N LYS A 82 7.03 -12.01 10.43
CA LYS A 82 5.99 -12.87 9.86
C LYS A 82 4.97 -13.15 10.96
N THR A 83 3.72 -12.75 10.72
CA THR A 83 2.64 -12.92 11.70
C THR A 83 1.80 -14.15 11.42
N PRO A 84 1.08 -14.70 12.40
CA PRO A 84 0.13 -15.79 12.18
C PRO A 84 -0.93 -15.40 11.16
N ILE A 85 -1.30 -16.34 10.29
CA ILE A 85 -2.38 -16.14 9.31
C ILE A 85 -3.45 -17.20 9.59
N PRO A 86 -4.63 -16.78 10.07
CA PRO A 86 -5.79 -17.66 10.24
C PRO A 86 -6.27 -18.24 8.91
N LYS A 87 -7.19 -19.22 8.99
CA LYS A 87 -7.83 -19.81 7.81
C LYS A 87 -8.50 -18.72 6.99
N ASP A 88 -8.18 -18.68 5.70
CA ASP A 88 -8.82 -17.80 4.74
C ASP A 88 -10.30 -18.13 4.60
N ASP A 89 -11.15 -17.10 4.54
CA ASP A 89 -12.56 -17.19 4.22
C ASP A 89 -13.29 -18.27 5.04
N PRO A 90 -13.42 -18.09 6.35
CA PRO A 90 -14.04 -19.08 7.22
C PRO A 90 -15.52 -19.32 6.94
N LEU A 91 -16.19 -18.38 6.24
CA LEU A 91 -17.63 -18.39 5.96
C LEU A 91 -17.97 -18.75 4.51
N ASP A 92 -16.96 -19.07 3.67
CA ASP A 92 -17.14 -19.31 2.21
C ASP A 92 -17.94 -18.19 1.53
N TRP A 93 -17.61 -16.93 1.87
CA TRP A 93 -18.36 -15.76 1.44
C TRP A 93 -18.15 -15.44 -0.05
N THR A 94 -19.23 -15.17 -0.75
CA THR A 94 -19.20 -14.81 -2.18
C THR A 94 -20.27 -13.75 -2.48
N ASP A 95 -19.88 -12.71 -3.22
CA ASP A 95 -20.77 -11.76 -3.88
C ASP A 95 -20.53 -11.81 -5.40
N SER A 96 -20.10 -10.71 -6.01
CA SER A 96 -19.66 -10.68 -7.42
C SER A 96 -18.35 -11.46 -7.65
N LYS A 97 -17.57 -11.73 -6.60
CA LYS A 97 -16.32 -12.51 -6.57
C LYS A 97 -16.20 -13.23 -5.24
N SER A 98 -15.58 -14.43 -5.22
CA SER A 98 -15.27 -15.11 -3.97
C SER A 98 -14.29 -14.28 -3.12
N TYR A 99 -14.44 -14.34 -1.80
CA TYR A 99 -13.52 -13.64 -0.91
C TYR A 99 -12.09 -14.19 -1.01
N LYS A 100 -11.93 -15.50 -1.24
CA LYS A 100 -10.63 -16.16 -1.54
C LYS A 100 -9.92 -15.50 -2.73
N ASP A 101 -10.65 -15.21 -3.82
CA ASP A 101 -10.08 -14.54 -5.00
C ASP A 101 -9.71 -13.10 -4.72
N ARG A 102 -10.46 -12.40 -3.86
CA ARG A 102 -10.13 -11.04 -3.42
C ARG A 102 -8.84 -11.03 -2.60
N LEU A 103 -8.69 -11.96 -1.64
CA LEU A 103 -7.47 -12.12 -0.85
C LEU A 103 -6.26 -12.44 -1.74
N LYS A 104 -6.40 -13.40 -2.65
CA LYS A 104 -5.34 -13.75 -3.62
C LYS A 104 -4.91 -12.55 -4.46
N SER A 105 -5.86 -11.75 -4.93
CA SER A 105 -5.59 -10.54 -5.72
C SER A 105 -4.89 -9.46 -4.88
N ALA A 106 -5.32 -9.26 -3.63
CA ALA A 106 -4.72 -8.30 -2.70
C ALA A 106 -3.27 -8.70 -2.36
N ARG A 107 -3.03 -9.97 -2.04
CA ARG A 107 -1.68 -10.51 -1.78
C ARG A 107 -0.75 -10.33 -2.98
N LYS A 108 -1.25 -10.64 -4.18
CA LYS A 108 -0.48 -10.42 -5.42
C LYS A 108 -0.14 -8.94 -5.64
N LYS A 109 -1.08 -8.03 -5.34
CA LYS A 109 -0.90 -6.60 -5.52
C LYS A 109 0.08 -5.99 -4.53
N THR A 110 -0.01 -6.37 -3.25
CA THR A 110 0.75 -5.74 -2.16
C THR A 110 2.03 -6.48 -1.81
N GLY A 111 2.14 -7.76 -2.16
CA GLY A 111 3.23 -8.64 -1.72
C GLY A 111 3.15 -9.00 -0.23
N MET A 112 2.02 -8.73 0.44
CA MET A 112 1.78 -8.98 1.87
C MET A 112 0.79 -10.12 2.06
N ASP A 113 0.93 -10.90 3.13
CA ASP A 113 0.02 -11.99 3.47
C ASP A 113 -1.32 -11.49 4.04
N CYS A 114 -1.30 -10.36 4.74
CA CYS A 114 -2.49 -9.63 5.24
C CYS A 114 -2.30 -8.12 5.10
N GLY A 115 -3.33 -7.34 5.43
CA GLY A 115 -3.33 -5.87 5.30
C GLY A 115 -2.53 -5.13 6.37
N MET A 116 -1.78 -5.82 7.22
CA MET A 116 -1.00 -5.21 8.31
C MET A 116 0.44 -5.73 8.33
N MET A 117 1.39 -4.83 8.47
CA MET A 117 2.82 -5.13 8.60
C MET A 117 3.28 -4.81 10.02
N VAL A 118 3.98 -5.75 10.65
CA VAL A 118 4.55 -5.60 11.99
C VAL A 118 6.06 -5.54 11.88
N VAL A 119 6.68 -4.56 12.54
CA VAL A 119 8.12 -4.36 12.51
C VAL A 119 8.68 -4.00 13.89
N SER A 120 9.98 -4.18 14.07
CA SER A 120 10.75 -3.59 15.15
C SER A 120 11.94 -2.82 14.57
N GLY A 121 12.11 -1.58 14.99
CA GLY A 121 13.19 -0.70 14.57
C GLY A 121 13.64 0.20 15.72
N THR A 122 14.63 1.05 15.46
CA THR A 122 15.20 1.95 16.46
C THR A 122 15.11 3.40 15.99
N ILE A 123 14.67 4.28 16.88
CA ILE A 123 14.66 5.75 16.69
C ILE A 123 15.37 6.37 17.88
N ASN A 124 16.43 7.13 17.63
CA ASN A 124 17.23 7.78 18.69
C ASN A 124 17.61 6.80 19.83
N ASP A 125 18.13 5.64 19.47
CA ASP A 125 18.54 4.56 20.37
C ASP A 125 17.39 3.90 21.16
N ILE A 126 16.15 4.28 20.91
CA ILE A 126 14.97 3.65 21.51
C ILE A 126 14.43 2.60 20.55
N LYS A 127 14.40 1.33 20.96
CA LYS A 127 13.76 0.25 20.22
C LYS A 127 12.24 0.42 20.28
N ILE A 128 11.58 0.38 19.14
CA ILE A 128 10.13 0.57 19.01
C ILE A 128 9.57 -0.61 18.23
N THR A 129 8.46 -1.15 18.69
CA THR A 129 7.62 -2.07 17.92
C THR A 129 6.52 -1.27 17.23
N ALA A 130 6.38 -1.44 15.92
CA ALA A 130 5.40 -0.67 15.15
C ALA A 130 4.56 -1.58 14.25
N VAL A 131 3.29 -1.20 14.05
CA VAL A 131 2.41 -1.81 13.08
C VAL A 131 1.83 -0.75 12.16
N ALA A 132 1.65 -1.09 10.88
CA ALA A 132 1.01 -0.20 9.93
C ALA A 132 0.12 -0.98 8.97
N SER A 133 -1.05 -0.43 8.68
CA SER A 133 -1.99 -1.02 7.72
C SER A 133 -1.74 -0.52 6.30
N ASP A 134 -1.98 -1.41 5.31
CA ASP A 134 -1.88 -1.10 3.88
C ASP A 134 -3.26 -0.89 3.27
N PHE A 135 -3.54 0.34 2.84
CA PHE A 135 -4.83 0.65 2.20
C PHE A 135 -5.03 -0.10 0.87
N ASP A 136 -3.96 -0.49 0.20
CA ASP A 136 -4.04 -1.26 -1.04
C ASP A 136 -4.44 -2.73 -0.82
N PHE A 137 -4.35 -3.21 0.42
CA PHE A 137 -4.89 -4.50 0.83
C PHE A 137 -6.35 -4.35 1.29
N LEU A 138 -7.30 -4.55 0.38
CA LEU A 138 -8.74 -4.49 0.63
C LEU A 138 -9.22 -3.24 1.41
N GLY A 139 -8.63 -2.06 1.10
CA GLY A 139 -8.96 -0.81 1.78
C GLY A 139 -8.47 -0.73 3.22
N ALA A 140 -7.47 -1.51 3.61
CA ALA A 140 -7.00 -1.68 4.99
C ALA A 140 -8.11 -2.07 5.98
N SER A 141 -9.13 -2.79 5.50
CA SER A 141 -10.19 -3.30 6.38
C SER A 141 -9.65 -4.37 7.31
N MET A 142 -10.08 -4.34 8.57
CA MET A 142 -9.67 -5.28 9.61
C MET A 142 -10.44 -6.60 9.51
N ALA A 143 -9.75 -7.71 9.57
CA ALA A 143 -10.27 -9.06 9.63
C ALA A 143 -9.40 -9.88 10.60
N ALA A 144 -9.66 -11.16 10.77
CA ALA A 144 -8.94 -12.01 11.71
C ALA A 144 -7.41 -11.97 11.51
N ALA A 145 -6.94 -12.00 10.25
CA ALA A 145 -5.49 -11.95 9.97
C ALA A 145 -4.83 -10.63 10.39
N GLU A 146 -5.52 -9.50 10.21
CA GLU A 146 -5.04 -8.20 10.65
C GLU A 146 -5.10 -8.08 12.19
N GLY A 147 -6.13 -8.66 12.82
CA GLY A 147 -6.24 -8.74 14.27
C GLY A 147 -5.10 -9.54 14.89
N GLU A 148 -4.81 -10.74 14.37
CA GLU A 148 -3.67 -11.57 14.79
C GLU A 148 -2.33 -10.84 14.63
N ALA A 149 -2.13 -10.13 13.51
CA ALA A 149 -0.92 -9.34 13.30
C ALA A 149 -0.80 -8.22 14.34
N PHE A 150 -1.90 -7.55 14.68
CA PHE A 150 -1.93 -6.49 15.68
C PHE A 150 -1.61 -7.04 17.08
N LEU A 151 -2.26 -8.14 17.48
CA LEU A 151 -2.00 -8.83 18.75
C LEU A 151 -0.55 -9.31 18.87
N TYR A 152 -0.01 -9.89 17.79
CA TYR A 152 1.40 -10.28 17.73
C TYR A 152 2.33 -9.09 18.01
N GLY A 153 2.05 -7.94 17.38
CA GLY A 153 2.84 -6.72 17.59
C GLY A 153 2.79 -6.23 19.05
N ILE A 154 1.60 -6.23 19.67
CA ILE A 154 1.42 -5.85 21.07
C ILE A 154 2.18 -6.82 21.99
N GLN A 155 1.99 -8.12 21.79
CA GLN A 155 2.65 -9.15 22.61
C GLN A 155 4.19 -9.02 22.52
N TYR A 156 4.72 -8.87 21.31
CA TYR A 156 6.14 -8.63 21.11
C TYR A 156 6.63 -7.37 21.84
N ALA A 157 5.84 -6.29 21.79
CA ALA A 157 6.17 -5.04 22.48
C ALA A 157 6.22 -5.22 24.02
N ILE A 158 5.28 -5.96 24.59
CA ILE A 158 5.22 -6.27 26.02
C ILE A 158 6.45 -7.11 26.43
N GLU A 159 6.70 -8.21 25.72
CA GLU A 159 7.82 -9.13 26.02
C GLU A 159 9.18 -8.44 25.93
N ASN A 160 9.34 -7.54 24.97
CA ASN A 160 10.60 -6.80 24.76
C ASN A 160 10.65 -5.46 25.48
N LYS A 161 9.59 -5.08 26.21
CA LYS A 161 9.46 -3.79 26.94
C LYS A 161 9.73 -2.59 26.03
N THR A 162 9.18 -2.63 24.82
CA THR A 162 9.30 -1.55 23.82
C THR A 162 8.02 -0.74 23.72
N PRO A 163 8.10 0.57 23.43
CA PRO A 163 6.93 1.33 23.01
C PRO A 163 6.26 0.68 21.81
N PHE A 164 4.92 0.75 21.75
CA PHE A 164 4.13 0.24 20.64
C PHE A 164 3.52 1.39 19.85
N LEU A 165 3.79 1.43 18.54
CA LEU A 165 3.27 2.44 17.62
C LEU A 165 2.33 1.78 16.61
N CYS A 166 1.09 2.27 16.54
CA CYS A 166 0.12 1.85 15.52
C CYS A 166 -0.15 2.97 14.53
N VAL A 167 0.00 2.70 13.23
CA VAL A 167 -0.35 3.60 12.14
C VAL A 167 -1.50 3.00 11.33
N SER A 168 -2.72 3.41 11.66
CA SER A 168 -3.92 2.92 11.00
C SER A 168 -4.25 3.74 9.75
N ALA A 169 -4.68 3.04 8.68
CA ALA A 169 -5.27 3.61 7.48
C ALA A 169 -6.58 2.88 7.14
N GLY A 170 -7.30 2.43 8.18
CA GLY A 170 -8.36 1.45 8.08
C GLY A 170 -9.63 1.93 7.40
N GLY A 171 -10.23 1.05 6.61
CA GLY A 171 -11.57 1.17 6.03
C GLY A 171 -12.68 0.56 6.92
N GLY A 172 -12.41 0.27 8.21
CA GLY A 172 -13.32 -0.39 9.12
C GLY A 172 -13.18 -1.91 9.14
N MET A 173 -14.17 -2.60 9.70
CA MET A 173 -14.18 -4.06 9.79
C MET A 173 -14.54 -4.70 8.45
N ARG A 174 -13.94 -5.86 8.15
CA ARG A 174 -14.15 -6.58 6.89
C ARG A 174 -15.42 -7.40 6.94
N MET A 175 -16.45 -7.00 6.17
CA MET A 175 -17.78 -7.63 6.16
C MET A 175 -17.73 -9.13 5.83
N MET A 176 -16.78 -9.59 4.99
CA MET A 176 -16.69 -10.96 4.51
C MET A 176 -16.42 -11.97 5.63
N GLU A 177 -15.91 -11.53 6.77
CA GLU A 177 -15.67 -12.37 7.94
C GLU A 177 -16.71 -12.14 9.06
N SER A 178 -17.70 -11.25 8.82
CA SER A 178 -18.81 -10.97 9.75
C SER A 178 -18.31 -10.73 11.18
N LEU A 179 -18.90 -11.39 12.18
CA LEU A 179 -18.53 -11.24 13.59
C LEU A 179 -17.10 -11.62 13.92
N ILE A 180 -16.48 -12.50 13.12
CA ILE A 180 -15.07 -12.91 13.33
C ILE A 180 -14.11 -11.71 13.20
N SER A 181 -14.46 -10.75 12.34
CA SER A 181 -13.65 -9.53 12.19
C SER A 181 -13.83 -8.52 13.36
N LEU A 182 -14.72 -8.80 14.30
CA LEU A 182 -15.00 -7.96 15.46
C LEU A 182 -14.47 -8.56 16.78
N SER A 183 -14.00 -9.82 16.75
CA SER A 183 -13.54 -10.57 17.95
C SER A 183 -12.10 -10.28 18.32
#